data_5afbfe8155f9b8c7535272629fe381fb
#
_entry.id   5afbfe8155f9b8c7535272629fe381fb
#
_cell.length_a   1.000
_cell.length_b   1.000
_cell.length_c   1.000
_cell.angle_alpha   90.00
_cell.angle_beta   90.00
_cell.angle_gamma   90.00
#
_symmetry.space_group_name_H-M   'P 1'
#
loop_
_entity.id
_entity.type
_entity.pdbx_description
1 polymer ?
#
loop_
_entity_poly.entity_id
_entity_poly.type
_entity_poly.pdbx_seq_one_letter_code
_entity_poly.pdbx_strand_id
1 'polypeptide(L)'
;MTDTETHLKQNYIGGKWVDSKGGKLHDVINPGTEGAASTVVLGTAADVDDAVAAAKEAFKTFSQTTREERLALLNRIVEEYKKRGPDLAKSMASEMGAPVSFAGTAQVGAGIGGFLGTIAALKDFAFTEKYAAGVIAYE
;
A
#
# COMPACT_ATOMS: atom_id res chain seq x y z
N MET A 1 -5.04 19.56 9.78
CA MET A 1 -5.28 18.74 8.58
C MET A 1 -4.07 17.83 8.44
N THR A 2 -4.27 16.54 8.45
CA THR A 2 -3.19 15.60 8.14
C THR A 2 -2.91 15.63 6.63
N ASP A 3 -1.68 15.31 6.22
CA ASP A 3 -1.28 15.26 4.81
C ASP A 3 -2.23 14.38 3.97
N THR A 4 -2.83 13.38 4.59
CA THR A 4 -3.79 12.44 3.99
C THR A 4 -5.11 13.12 3.60
N GLU A 5 -5.64 14.05 4.40
CA GLU A 5 -6.91 14.74 4.09
C GLU A 5 -6.81 15.64 2.85
N THR A 6 -5.62 16.11 2.53
CA THR A 6 -5.37 16.98 1.38
C THR A 6 -5.51 16.24 0.04
N HIS A 7 -5.29 14.91 0.03
CA HIS A 7 -5.20 14.11 -1.19
C HIS A 7 -6.31 13.07 -1.40
N LEU A 8 -7.39 13.11 -0.61
CA LEU A 8 -8.52 12.16 -0.74
C LEU A 8 -9.18 12.16 -2.12
N LYS A 9 -9.03 13.24 -2.88
CA LYS A 9 -9.60 13.39 -4.23
C LYS A 9 -8.57 13.22 -5.35
N GLN A 10 -7.39 12.68 -5.02
CA GLN A 10 -6.29 12.48 -5.96
C GLN A 10 -5.83 11.02 -5.97
N ASN A 11 -5.25 10.60 -7.09
CA ASN A 11 -4.56 9.33 -7.23
C ASN A 11 -3.05 9.54 -7.08
N TYR A 12 -2.34 8.58 -6.50
CA TYR A 12 -0.88 8.64 -6.43
C TYR A 12 -0.28 7.82 -7.58
N ILE A 13 0.21 8.49 -8.62
CA ILE A 13 0.71 7.86 -9.85
C ILE A 13 2.07 8.43 -10.20
N GLY A 14 3.04 7.57 -10.49
CA GLY A 14 4.38 7.98 -10.90
C GLY A 14 5.12 8.85 -9.87
N GLY A 15 4.88 8.62 -8.58
CA GLY A 15 5.49 9.37 -7.49
C GLY A 15 4.86 10.74 -7.23
N LYS A 16 3.66 11.00 -7.75
CA LYS A 16 2.96 12.29 -7.63
C LYS A 16 1.48 12.10 -7.32
N TRP A 17 0.90 13.05 -6.59
CA TRP A 17 -0.54 13.20 -6.46
C TRP A 17 -1.08 13.86 -7.71
N VAL A 18 -2.05 13.22 -8.39
CA VAL A 18 -2.65 13.69 -9.64
C VAL A 18 -4.17 13.63 -9.55
N ASP A 19 -4.84 14.57 -10.17
CA ASP A 19 -6.29 14.58 -10.23
C ASP A 19 -6.78 13.45 -11.14
N SER A 20 -7.91 12.83 -10.77
CA SER A 20 -8.52 11.79 -11.59
C SER A 20 -9.07 12.33 -12.90
N LYS A 21 -8.95 11.55 -13.96
CA LYS A 21 -9.49 11.85 -15.30
C LYS A 21 -10.99 11.57 -15.36
N GLY A 22 -11.78 12.40 -14.70
CA GLY A 22 -13.26 12.30 -14.68
C GLY A 22 -13.81 11.29 -13.69
N GLY A 23 -13.06 10.95 -12.65
CA GLY A 23 -13.53 10.07 -11.56
C GLY A 23 -14.71 10.65 -10.80
N LYS A 24 -15.60 9.78 -10.35
CA LYS A 24 -16.77 10.15 -9.54
C LYS A 24 -16.38 10.24 -8.06
N LEU A 25 -16.97 11.20 -7.37
CA LEU A 25 -16.88 11.27 -5.91
C LEU A 25 -17.70 10.14 -5.28
N HIS A 26 -17.15 9.57 -4.22
CA HIS A 26 -17.77 8.51 -3.44
C HIS A 26 -17.60 8.79 -1.96
N ASP A 27 -18.71 8.74 -1.22
CA ASP A 27 -18.70 8.93 0.22
C ASP A 27 -18.33 7.60 0.91
N VAL A 28 -17.32 7.66 1.76
CA VAL A 28 -16.94 6.58 2.67
C VAL A 28 -17.82 6.71 3.91
N ILE A 29 -18.70 5.74 4.12
CA ILE A 29 -19.68 5.80 5.21
C ILE A 29 -19.08 5.29 6.51
N ASN A 30 -19.23 6.06 7.58
CA ASN A 30 -18.95 5.62 8.93
C ASN A 30 -20.12 4.76 9.44
N PRO A 31 -19.93 3.45 9.68
CA PRO A 31 -21.02 2.56 10.07
C PRO A 31 -21.56 2.83 11.48
N GLY A 32 -20.81 3.55 12.32
CA GLY A 32 -21.27 3.91 13.67
C GLY A 32 -22.20 5.14 13.71
N THR A 33 -22.11 6.01 12.70
CA THR A 33 -22.94 7.23 12.62
C THR A 33 -23.86 7.26 11.40
N GLU A 34 -23.67 6.30 10.45
CA GLU A 34 -24.34 6.24 9.15
C GLU A 34 -24.14 7.48 8.27
N GLY A 35 -23.25 8.38 8.67
CA GLY A 35 -22.85 9.56 7.92
C GLY A 35 -21.54 9.37 7.16
N ALA A 36 -21.22 10.32 6.26
CA ALA A 36 -19.95 10.29 5.54
C ALA A 36 -18.77 10.57 6.48
N ALA A 37 -17.82 9.65 6.58
CA ALA A 37 -16.54 9.84 7.26
C ALA A 37 -15.59 10.70 6.40
N SER A 38 -15.60 10.48 5.09
CA SER A 38 -14.80 11.21 4.11
C SER A 38 -15.42 11.07 2.72
N THR A 39 -14.93 11.84 1.75
CA THR A 39 -15.30 11.71 0.34
C THR A 39 -14.03 11.50 -0.47
N VAL A 40 -13.98 10.44 -1.26
CA VAL A 40 -12.85 10.09 -2.12
C VAL A 40 -13.24 10.18 -3.60
N VAL A 41 -12.24 10.23 -4.49
CA VAL A 41 -12.47 10.07 -5.92
C VAL A 41 -12.24 8.61 -6.31
N LEU A 42 -13.13 8.05 -7.10
CA LEU A 42 -12.95 6.73 -7.72
C LEU A 42 -12.13 6.90 -8.99
N GLY A 43 -11.08 6.09 -9.14
CA GLY A 43 -10.27 6.08 -10.35
C GLY A 43 -11.06 5.58 -11.57
N THR A 44 -10.71 6.08 -12.74
CA THR A 44 -11.25 5.67 -14.03
C THR A 44 -10.32 4.66 -14.74
N ALA A 45 -10.78 4.06 -15.83
CA ALA A 45 -9.93 3.22 -16.67
C ALA A 45 -8.69 3.99 -17.17
N ALA A 46 -8.86 5.28 -17.52
CA ALA A 46 -7.74 6.13 -17.95
C ALA A 46 -6.72 6.38 -16.83
N ASP A 47 -7.16 6.49 -15.59
CA ASP A 47 -6.25 6.59 -14.42
C ASP A 47 -5.48 5.29 -14.21
N VAL A 48 -6.15 4.14 -14.41
CA VAL A 48 -5.51 2.82 -14.33
C VAL A 48 -4.46 2.66 -15.44
N ASP A 49 -4.76 3.07 -16.66
CA ASP A 49 -3.81 3.02 -17.79
C ASP A 49 -2.55 3.84 -17.48
N ASP A 50 -2.71 5.05 -16.95
CA ASP A 50 -1.57 5.88 -16.52
C ASP A 50 -0.77 5.22 -15.38
N ALA A 51 -1.45 4.64 -14.40
CA ALA A 51 -0.80 3.97 -13.28
C ALA A 51 0.02 2.76 -13.77
N VAL A 52 -0.56 1.95 -14.67
CA VAL A 52 0.13 0.80 -15.29
C VAL A 52 1.32 1.26 -16.11
N ALA A 53 1.18 2.33 -16.90
CA ALA A 53 2.29 2.87 -17.69
C ALA A 53 3.44 3.34 -16.78
N ALA A 54 3.13 4.06 -15.70
CA ALA A 54 4.11 4.49 -14.70
C ALA A 54 4.80 3.31 -14.01
N ALA A 55 4.04 2.27 -13.64
CA ALA A 55 4.59 1.07 -13.02
C ALA A 55 5.51 0.29 -13.97
N LYS A 56 5.14 0.15 -15.25
CA LYS A 56 5.99 -0.48 -16.28
C LYS A 56 7.30 0.28 -16.48
N GLU A 57 7.26 1.60 -16.46
CA GLU A 57 8.49 2.41 -16.57
C GLU A 57 9.38 2.22 -15.34
N ALA A 58 8.81 2.28 -14.13
CA ALA A 58 9.54 2.06 -12.89
C ALA A 58 10.14 0.64 -12.80
N PHE A 59 9.46 -0.36 -13.35
CA PHE A 59 9.92 -1.75 -13.34
C PHE A 59 11.27 -1.95 -14.06
N LYS A 60 11.58 -1.16 -15.08
CA LYS A 60 12.85 -1.26 -15.82
C LYS A 60 14.09 -1.13 -14.92
N THR A 61 14.00 -0.33 -13.88
CA THR A 61 15.08 -0.17 -12.91
C THR A 61 14.84 -0.94 -11.62
N PHE A 62 13.60 -0.95 -11.12
CA PHE A 62 13.27 -1.62 -9.87
C PHE A 62 13.46 -3.14 -9.94
N SER A 63 13.21 -3.76 -11.10
CA SER A 63 13.46 -5.19 -11.31
C SER A 63 14.93 -5.59 -11.11
N GLN A 64 15.86 -4.65 -11.28
CA GLN A 64 17.30 -4.87 -11.14
C GLN A 64 17.81 -4.68 -9.70
N THR A 65 16.93 -4.32 -8.76
CA THR A 65 17.32 -4.15 -7.36
C THR A 65 17.72 -5.48 -6.71
N THR A 66 18.73 -5.41 -5.86
CA THR A 66 19.22 -6.58 -5.10
C THR A 66 18.24 -6.98 -3.99
N ARG A 67 18.42 -8.18 -3.44
CA ARG A 67 17.70 -8.62 -2.25
C ARG A 67 17.90 -7.67 -1.08
N GLU A 68 19.12 -7.24 -0.87
CA GLU A 68 19.52 -6.34 0.22
C GLU A 68 18.83 -4.98 0.10
N GLU A 69 18.76 -4.41 -1.10
CA GLU A 69 18.05 -3.16 -1.37
C GLU A 69 16.55 -3.30 -1.12
N ARG A 70 15.94 -4.41 -1.53
CA ARG A 70 14.52 -4.69 -1.27
C ARG A 70 14.24 -4.89 0.23
N LEU A 71 15.11 -5.61 0.95
CA LEU A 71 15.03 -5.76 2.40
C LEU A 71 15.15 -4.41 3.12
N ALA A 72 16.10 -3.56 2.71
CA ALA A 72 16.27 -2.23 3.26
C ALA A 72 15.02 -1.35 3.01
N LEU A 73 14.42 -1.42 1.82
CA LEU A 73 13.18 -0.72 1.50
C LEU A 73 12.02 -1.20 2.38
N LEU A 74 11.80 -2.51 2.50
CA LEU A 74 10.73 -3.08 3.33
C LEU A 74 10.87 -2.70 4.80
N ASN A 75 12.10 -2.69 5.34
CA ASN A 75 12.34 -2.26 6.71
C ASN A 75 11.99 -0.77 6.91
N ARG A 76 12.33 0.11 5.96
CA ARG A 76 11.93 1.52 6.02
C ARG A 76 10.40 1.67 5.98
N ILE A 77 9.71 0.87 5.16
CA ILE A 77 8.24 0.86 5.13
C ILE A 77 7.66 0.47 6.50
N VAL A 78 8.21 -0.56 7.15
CA VAL A 78 7.79 -0.98 8.49
C VAL A 78 7.95 0.15 9.51
N GLU A 79 9.07 0.86 9.48
CA GLU A 79 9.32 1.98 10.40
C GLU A 79 8.34 3.16 10.17
N GLU A 80 8.05 3.50 8.91
CA GLU A 80 7.06 4.54 8.59
C GLU A 80 5.64 4.08 8.95
N TYR A 81 5.30 2.82 8.72
CA TYR A 81 4.01 2.24 9.10
C TYR A 81 3.78 2.33 10.62
N LYS A 82 4.79 1.97 11.43
CA LYS A 82 4.72 2.07 12.89
C LYS A 82 4.46 3.50 13.36
N LYS A 83 5.13 4.49 12.77
CA LYS A 83 4.93 5.91 13.10
C LYS A 83 3.49 6.36 12.84
N ARG A 84 2.86 5.82 11.79
CA ARG A 84 1.49 6.15 11.37
C ARG A 84 0.42 5.23 11.98
N GLY A 85 0.81 4.26 12.80
CA GLY A 85 -0.11 3.32 13.44
C GLY A 85 -1.32 3.97 14.12
N PRO A 86 -1.15 5.04 14.94
CA PRO A 86 -2.26 5.74 15.56
C PRO A 86 -3.24 6.38 14.57
N ASP A 87 -2.76 6.92 13.46
CA ASP A 87 -3.61 7.53 12.43
C ASP A 87 -4.36 6.45 11.64
N LEU A 88 -3.67 5.35 11.29
CA LEU A 88 -4.31 4.18 10.66
C LEU A 88 -5.42 3.62 11.54
N ALA A 89 -5.20 3.49 12.85
CA ALA A 89 -6.22 3.01 13.79
C ALA A 89 -7.47 3.91 13.80
N LYS A 90 -7.30 5.23 13.75
CA LYS A 90 -8.41 6.18 13.67
C LYS A 90 -9.19 6.05 12.37
N SER A 91 -8.49 5.95 11.24
CA SER A 91 -9.14 5.75 9.92
C SER A 91 -9.93 4.44 9.91
N MET A 92 -9.34 3.33 10.36
CA MET A 92 -10.02 2.03 10.45
C MET A 92 -11.26 2.10 11.35
N ALA A 93 -11.17 2.77 12.50
CA ALA A 93 -12.33 2.94 13.38
C ALA A 93 -13.43 3.77 12.72
N SER A 94 -13.09 4.84 12.01
CA SER A 94 -14.04 5.73 11.35
C SER A 94 -14.69 5.08 10.11
N GLU A 95 -13.92 4.31 9.32
CA GLU A 95 -14.38 3.77 8.04
C GLU A 95 -14.98 2.36 8.14
N MET A 96 -14.54 1.58 9.13
CA MET A 96 -14.96 0.18 9.32
C MET A 96 -15.79 -0.03 10.60
N GLY A 97 -15.89 0.96 11.48
CA GLY A 97 -16.60 0.84 12.75
C GLY A 97 -15.91 -0.02 13.80
N ALA A 98 -14.64 -0.36 13.61
CA ALA A 98 -13.89 -1.14 14.59
C ALA A 98 -13.65 -0.33 15.89
N PRO A 99 -13.73 -0.96 17.07
CA PRO A 99 -13.29 -0.29 18.31
C PRO A 99 -11.84 0.20 18.17
N VAL A 100 -11.56 1.44 18.56
CA VAL A 100 -10.24 2.08 18.37
C VAL A 100 -9.10 1.25 18.97
N SER A 101 -9.35 0.63 20.14
CA SER A 101 -8.36 -0.25 20.78
C SER A 101 -8.06 -1.50 19.95
N PHE A 102 -9.07 -2.11 19.33
CA PHE A 102 -8.90 -3.26 18.45
C PHE A 102 -8.21 -2.85 17.14
N ALA A 103 -8.60 -1.73 16.53
CA ALA A 103 -7.96 -1.19 15.35
C ALA A 103 -6.46 -0.93 15.61
N GLY A 104 -6.12 -0.30 16.73
CA GLY A 104 -4.73 0.05 17.08
C GLY A 104 -3.84 -1.14 17.43
N THR A 105 -4.40 -2.24 17.90
CA THR A 105 -3.63 -3.45 18.26
C THR A 105 -3.69 -4.50 17.15
N ALA A 106 -4.85 -5.08 16.91
CA ALA A 106 -5.00 -6.23 16.02
C ALA A 106 -4.89 -5.85 14.54
N GLN A 107 -5.61 -4.82 14.09
CA GLN A 107 -5.66 -4.49 12.66
C GLN A 107 -4.37 -3.83 12.18
N VAL A 108 -3.86 -2.84 12.90
CA VAL A 108 -2.54 -2.22 12.61
C VAL A 108 -1.43 -3.26 12.76
N GLY A 109 -1.52 -4.13 13.78
CA GLY A 109 -0.57 -5.22 13.99
C GLY A 109 -0.54 -6.24 12.86
N ALA A 110 -1.70 -6.57 12.27
CA ALA A 110 -1.77 -7.48 11.12
C ALA A 110 -1.03 -6.93 9.89
N GLY A 111 -1.16 -5.62 9.62
CA GLY A 111 -0.41 -4.97 8.55
C GLY A 111 1.11 -5.05 8.75
N ILE A 112 1.59 -4.77 9.96
CA ILE A 112 3.03 -4.94 10.31
C ILE A 112 3.44 -6.40 10.13
N GLY A 113 2.63 -7.35 10.61
CA GLY A 113 2.88 -8.78 10.51
C GLY A 113 3.08 -9.25 9.07
N GLY A 114 2.27 -8.73 8.13
CA GLY A 114 2.41 -9.01 6.70
C GLY A 114 3.78 -8.56 6.15
N PHE A 115 4.24 -7.36 6.46
CA PHE A 115 5.56 -6.88 6.06
C PHE A 115 6.70 -7.69 6.69
N LEU A 116 6.61 -8.00 7.98
CA LEU A 116 7.64 -8.79 8.68
C LEU A 116 7.71 -10.22 8.12
N GLY A 117 6.57 -10.84 7.80
CA GLY A 117 6.53 -12.14 7.14
C GLY A 117 7.19 -12.11 5.77
N THR A 118 6.91 -11.08 4.97
CA THR A 118 7.54 -10.87 3.66
C THR A 118 9.06 -10.68 3.79
N ILE A 119 9.52 -9.88 4.78
CA ILE A 119 10.95 -9.69 5.05
C ILE A 119 11.62 -11.02 5.42
N ALA A 120 10.97 -11.82 6.29
CA ALA A 120 11.49 -13.12 6.69
C ALA A 120 11.61 -14.07 5.48
N ALA A 121 10.56 -14.16 4.66
CA ALA A 121 10.56 -14.98 3.46
C ALA A 121 11.63 -14.54 2.46
N LEU A 122 11.76 -13.23 2.22
CA LEU A 122 12.72 -12.69 1.25
C LEU A 122 14.19 -12.99 1.62
N LYS A 123 14.52 -13.08 2.92
CA LYS A 123 15.89 -13.37 3.37
C LYS A 123 16.42 -14.68 2.80
N ASP A 124 15.59 -15.71 2.76
CA ASP A 124 15.99 -17.06 2.40
C ASP A 124 15.41 -17.52 1.05
N PHE A 125 14.67 -16.65 0.35
CA PHE A 125 14.04 -16.99 -0.91
C PHE A 125 15.09 -17.31 -1.99
N ALA A 126 14.98 -18.50 -2.59
CA ALA A 126 15.85 -18.92 -3.69
C ALA A 126 15.28 -18.40 -5.01
N PHE A 127 15.84 -17.29 -5.55
CA PHE A 127 15.44 -16.77 -6.87
C PHE A 127 15.85 -17.66 -8.04
N THR A 128 16.73 -18.64 -7.78
CA THR A 128 17.21 -19.58 -8.79
C THR A 128 17.22 -20.97 -8.19
N GLU A 129 16.57 -21.91 -8.85
CA GLU A 129 16.59 -23.32 -8.49
C GLU A 129 17.22 -24.15 -9.61
N LYS A 130 18.07 -25.10 -9.23
CA LYS A 130 18.70 -26.02 -10.15
C LYS A 130 17.99 -27.38 -10.15
N TYR A 131 17.57 -27.82 -11.32
CA TYR A 131 17.03 -29.14 -11.54
C TYR A 131 18.00 -29.99 -12.39
N ALA A 132 17.82 -31.30 -12.41
CA ALA A 132 18.67 -32.21 -13.19
C ALA A 132 18.74 -31.84 -14.68
N ALA A 133 17.72 -31.20 -15.24
CA ALA A 133 17.63 -30.82 -16.65
C ALA A 133 17.88 -29.32 -16.93
N GLY A 134 18.19 -28.51 -15.90
CA GLY A 134 18.38 -27.05 -16.12
C GLY A 134 18.27 -26.19 -14.86
N VAL A 135 18.08 -24.89 -15.09
CA VAL A 135 17.92 -23.87 -14.04
C VAL A 135 16.59 -23.17 -14.27
N ILE A 136 15.80 -23.01 -13.21
CA ILE A 136 14.63 -22.11 -13.18
C ILE A 136 15.02 -20.89 -12.37
N ALA A 137 14.84 -19.70 -12.96
CA ALA A 137 14.99 -18.42 -12.27
C ALA A 137 13.60 -17.80 -12.05
N TYR A 138 13.39 -17.22 -10.88
CA TYR A 138 12.20 -16.42 -10.55
C TYR A 138 12.60 -14.95 -10.58
N GLU A 139 12.00 -14.18 -11.47
CA GLU A 139 12.21 -12.73 -11.63
C GLU A 139 11.13 -11.93 -10.88
#